data_7f1f79723b52bf39e12f325833479907
#
_entry.id   7f1f79723b52bf39e12f325833479907
#
_cell.length_a   1.000
_cell.length_b   1.000
_cell.length_c   1.000
_cell.angle_alpha   90.00
_cell.angle_beta   90.00
_cell.angle_gamma   90.00
#
_symmetry.space_group_name_H-M   'P 1'
#
loop_
_entity.id
_entity.type
_entity.pdbx_description
1 polymer ?
#
loop_
_entity_poly.entity_id
_entity_poly.type
_entity_poly.pdbx_seq_one_letter_code
_entity_poly.pdbx_strand_id
1 'polypeptide(L)'
;METSTNTSKTKEIFTEVHDREEFLAILKENPGIMVFKFGADWCAPCQTIKDDVEQYFANTSDNVFCFDLDIDESFDLYAFLKSKKMVTGVPSILAYVKGNESYASDFAYSFSGGKDALKTFFDTVNIKANSI
;
A
#
# COMPACT_ATOMS: atom_id res chain seq x y z
N MET A 1 -27.06 7.90 18.20
CA MET A 1 -26.57 7.81 18.01
C MET A 1 -25.83 7.56 18.14
N GLU A 2 -25.62 7.45 18.00
CA GLU A 2 -24.91 7.17 17.91
C GLU A 2 -24.01 6.93 17.72
N THR A 3 -23.92 7.00 17.75
CA THR A 3 -23.15 6.83 17.50
C THR A 3 -22.29 6.53 17.34
N SER A 4 -22.35 6.32 17.27
CA SER A 4 -21.57 6.02 17.03
C SER A 4 -20.82 5.90 16.54
N THR A 5 -21.05 5.91 16.27
CA THR A 5 -20.49 5.92 15.70
C THR A 5 -19.44 6.00 15.24
N ASN A 6 -19.47 6.27 14.66
CA ASN A 6 -18.40 6.64 14.15
C ASN A 6 -17.15 6.40 14.43
N THR A 7 -17.02 6.57 15.08
CA THR A 7 -15.86 6.28 15.83
C THR A 7 -15.30 4.94 15.51
N SER A 8 -16.12 3.99 15.37
CA SER A 8 -15.71 2.64 15.03
C SER A 8 -15.47 2.45 13.55
N LYS A 9 -15.25 3.54 12.88
CA LYS A 9 -14.98 3.51 11.46
C LYS A 9 -13.78 2.63 11.15
N THR A 10 -13.99 1.60 10.35
CA THR A 10 -12.96 0.68 9.96
C THR A 10 -12.39 1.11 8.60
N LYS A 11 -11.07 1.12 8.50
CA LYS A 11 -10.39 1.42 7.24
C LYS A 11 -10.74 0.34 6.21
N GLU A 12 -11.22 0.75 5.07
CA GLU A 12 -11.46 -0.17 3.97
C GLU A 12 -10.13 -0.56 3.35
N ILE A 13 -9.94 -1.86 3.10
CA ILE A 13 -8.73 -2.37 2.47
C ILE A 13 -9.14 -2.99 1.13
N PHE A 14 -8.58 -2.47 0.05
CA PHE A 14 -8.86 -2.99 -1.29
C PHE A 14 -7.93 -4.15 -1.57
N THR A 15 -8.43 -5.17 -2.25
CA THR A 15 -7.68 -6.41 -2.44
C THR A 15 -7.48 -6.79 -3.90
N GLU A 16 -7.98 -5.98 -4.84
CA GLU A 16 -7.91 -6.35 -6.26
C GLU A 16 -7.40 -5.21 -7.12
N VAL A 17 -6.38 -5.50 -7.91
CA VAL A 17 -5.95 -4.70 -9.06
C VAL A 17 -5.59 -5.73 -10.14
N HIS A 18 -6.38 -5.79 -11.20
CA HIS A 18 -6.30 -6.90 -12.15
C HIS A 18 -5.07 -6.84 -13.06
N ASP A 19 -4.69 -5.64 -13.50
CA ASP A 19 -3.56 -5.49 -14.39
C ASP A 19 -2.96 -4.09 -14.26
N ARG A 20 -1.87 -3.88 -15.01
CA ARG A 20 -1.13 -2.61 -14.93
C ARG A 20 -1.92 -1.43 -15.49
N GLU A 21 -2.86 -1.69 -16.41
CA GLU A 21 -3.69 -0.62 -16.96
C GLU A 21 -4.72 -0.15 -15.95
N GLU A 22 -5.33 -1.10 -15.24
CA GLU A 22 -6.25 -0.76 -14.15
C GLU A 22 -5.51 0.02 -13.05
N PHE A 23 -4.27 -0.38 -12.76
CA PHE A 23 -3.45 0.33 -11.77
C PHE A 23 -3.32 1.82 -12.12
N LEU A 24 -2.98 2.13 -13.36
CA LEU A 24 -2.86 3.53 -13.77
C LEU A 24 -4.20 4.26 -13.71
N ALA A 25 -5.29 3.59 -14.06
CA ALA A 25 -6.62 4.18 -13.95
C ALA A 25 -6.96 4.51 -12.50
N ILE A 26 -6.59 3.63 -11.58
CA ILE A 26 -6.78 3.85 -10.15
C ILE A 26 -5.97 5.06 -9.69
N LEU A 27 -4.71 5.17 -10.11
CA LEU A 27 -3.87 6.30 -9.72
C LEU A 27 -4.44 7.64 -10.17
N LYS A 28 -5.11 7.68 -11.32
CA LYS A 28 -5.73 8.92 -11.80
C LYS A 28 -6.81 9.44 -10.87
N GLU A 29 -7.47 8.53 -10.13
CA GLU A 29 -8.55 8.87 -9.22
C GLU A 29 -8.06 9.11 -7.79
N ASN A 30 -6.75 9.10 -7.57
CA ASN A 30 -6.17 9.21 -6.23
C ASN A 30 -6.43 10.59 -5.63
N PRO A 31 -7.24 10.69 -4.55
CA PRO A 31 -7.53 11.99 -3.94
C PRO A 31 -6.56 12.36 -2.82
N GLY A 32 -5.62 11.49 -2.49
CA GLY A 32 -4.66 11.72 -1.40
C GLY A 32 -3.42 10.88 -1.59
N ILE A 33 -3.32 9.77 -0.85
CA ILE A 33 -2.22 8.82 -1.00
C ILE A 33 -2.80 7.43 -1.17
N MET A 34 -2.27 6.67 -2.12
CA MET A 34 -2.59 5.25 -2.28
C MET A 34 -1.39 4.42 -1.92
N VAL A 35 -1.60 3.44 -1.05
CA VAL A 35 -0.54 2.53 -0.56
C VAL A 35 -0.87 1.13 -1.04
N PHE A 36 0.08 0.50 -1.75
CA PHE A 36 -0.10 -0.84 -2.32
C PHE A 36 0.91 -1.78 -1.68
N LYS A 37 0.40 -2.76 -0.93
CA LYS A 37 1.24 -3.83 -0.37
C LYS A 37 1.16 -5.04 -1.28
N PHE A 38 2.34 -5.59 -1.62
CA PHE A 38 2.45 -6.82 -2.41
C PHE A 38 2.94 -7.94 -1.50
N GLY A 39 2.21 -9.05 -1.49
CA GLY A 39 2.57 -10.19 -0.67
C GLY A 39 1.99 -11.48 -1.23
N ALA A 40 2.21 -12.59 -0.50
CA ALA A 40 1.69 -13.90 -0.86
C ALA A 40 1.56 -14.75 0.40
N ASP A 41 0.59 -15.67 0.39
CA ASP A 41 0.37 -16.54 1.53
C ASP A 41 1.58 -17.46 1.81
N TRP A 42 2.27 -17.87 0.76
CA TRP A 42 3.43 -18.75 0.88
C TRP A 42 4.72 -18.02 1.29
N CYS A 43 4.67 -16.73 1.47
CA CYS A 43 5.84 -15.89 1.74
C CYS A 43 6.01 -15.72 3.25
N ALA A 44 7.03 -16.36 3.84
CA ALA A 44 7.27 -16.27 5.29
C ALA A 44 7.55 -14.83 5.75
N PRO A 45 8.41 -14.05 5.07
CA PRO A 45 8.61 -12.65 5.47
C PRO A 45 7.32 -11.82 5.43
N CYS A 46 6.40 -12.13 4.50
CA CYS A 46 5.12 -11.44 4.43
C CYS A 46 4.31 -11.69 5.70
N GLN A 47 4.32 -12.94 6.19
CA GLN A 47 3.59 -13.28 7.42
C GLN A 47 4.19 -12.59 8.64
N THR A 48 5.51 -12.39 8.64
CA THR A 48 6.20 -11.74 9.75
C THR A 48 5.70 -10.32 9.98
N ILE A 49 5.39 -9.58 8.91
CA ILE A 49 4.97 -8.17 9.04
C ILE A 49 3.47 -7.99 8.94
N LYS A 50 2.70 -9.07 8.75
CA LYS A 50 1.28 -8.97 8.45
C LYS A 50 0.51 -8.19 9.50
N ASP A 51 0.68 -8.54 10.77
CA ASP A 51 -0.06 -7.88 11.86
C ASP A 51 0.35 -6.42 11.99
N ASP A 52 1.64 -6.13 11.87
CA ASP A 52 2.14 -4.76 11.94
C ASP A 52 1.55 -3.91 10.81
N VAL A 53 1.51 -4.45 9.59
CA VAL A 53 0.96 -3.72 8.45
C VAL A 53 -0.54 -3.48 8.65
N GLU A 54 -1.27 -4.46 9.17
CA GLU A 54 -2.70 -4.28 9.44
C GLU A 54 -2.92 -3.13 10.41
N GLN A 55 -2.08 -3.04 11.46
CA GLN A 55 -2.17 -1.95 12.42
C GLN A 55 -1.81 -0.61 11.77
N TYR A 56 -0.76 -0.57 10.97
CA TYR A 56 -0.39 0.68 10.28
C TYR A 56 -1.50 1.13 9.33
N PHE A 57 -2.07 0.21 8.56
CA PHE A 57 -3.18 0.54 7.66
C PHE A 57 -4.34 1.15 8.43
N ALA A 58 -4.72 0.53 9.54
CA ALA A 58 -5.85 0.98 10.35
C ALA A 58 -5.63 2.39 10.90
N ASN A 59 -4.39 2.79 11.09
CA ASN A 59 -4.03 4.07 11.71
C ASN A 59 -3.63 5.15 10.70
N THR A 60 -3.77 4.88 9.39
CA THR A 60 -3.51 5.90 8.37
C THR A 60 -4.63 6.94 8.38
N SER A 61 -4.31 8.14 7.89
CA SER A 61 -5.26 9.24 7.76
C SER A 61 -6.39 8.87 6.79
N ASP A 62 -7.51 9.59 6.88
CA ASP A 62 -8.69 9.30 6.06
C ASP A 62 -8.44 9.46 4.56
N ASN A 63 -7.46 10.25 4.17
CA ASN A 63 -7.12 10.43 2.75
C ASN A 63 -6.06 9.46 2.26
N VAL A 64 -5.75 8.41 3.03
CA VAL A 64 -4.86 7.32 2.61
C VAL A 64 -5.70 6.10 2.27
N PHE A 65 -5.50 5.55 1.09
CA PHE A 65 -6.26 4.41 0.57
C PHE A 65 -5.31 3.22 0.48
N CYS A 66 -5.64 2.13 1.15
CA CYS A 66 -4.76 0.99 1.35
C CYS A 66 -5.19 -0.19 0.51
N PHE A 67 -4.23 -0.80 -0.19
CA PHE A 67 -4.42 -1.98 -1.02
C PHE A 67 -3.52 -3.09 -0.50
N ASP A 68 -4.10 -4.27 -0.30
CA ASP A 68 -3.36 -5.47 0.12
C ASP A 68 -3.50 -6.50 -1.01
N LEU A 69 -2.47 -6.62 -1.82
CA LEU A 69 -2.52 -7.38 -3.07
C LEU A 69 -1.73 -8.68 -2.96
N ASP A 70 -2.37 -9.77 -3.40
CA ASP A 70 -1.72 -11.07 -3.54
C ASP A 70 -1.08 -11.11 -4.94
N ILE A 71 0.24 -11.36 -4.99
CA ILE A 71 0.95 -11.31 -6.27
C ILE A 71 0.55 -12.42 -7.23
N ASP A 72 -0.03 -13.51 -6.73
CA ASP A 72 -0.53 -14.56 -7.61
C ASP A 72 -1.81 -14.10 -8.33
N GLU A 73 -2.62 -13.27 -7.67
CA GLU A 73 -3.84 -12.70 -8.26
C GLU A 73 -3.56 -11.44 -9.07
N SER A 74 -2.61 -10.62 -8.62
CA SER A 74 -2.22 -9.39 -9.31
C SER A 74 -0.92 -9.58 -10.08
N PHE A 75 -0.78 -10.73 -10.74
CA PHE A 75 0.50 -11.13 -11.33
C PHE A 75 0.99 -10.19 -12.41
N ASP A 76 0.11 -9.72 -13.29
CA ASP A 76 0.53 -8.83 -14.38
C ASP A 76 1.21 -7.57 -13.83
N LEU A 77 0.57 -6.93 -12.87
CA LEU A 77 1.12 -5.71 -12.26
C LEU A 77 2.44 -6.00 -11.56
N TYR A 78 2.46 -7.02 -10.70
CA TYR A 78 3.65 -7.33 -9.93
C TYR A 78 4.84 -7.67 -10.83
N ALA A 79 4.62 -8.53 -11.83
CA ALA A 79 5.68 -8.94 -12.73
C ALA A 79 6.24 -7.75 -13.51
N PHE A 80 5.37 -6.83 -13.92
CA PHE A 80 5.79 -5.62 -14.61
C PHE A 80 6.66 -4.75 -13.70
N LEU A 81 6.18 -4.48 -12.49
CA LEU A 81 6.93 -3.65 -11.54
C LEU A 81 8.29 -4.26 -11.22
N LYS A 82 8.33 -5.58 -11.07
CA LYS A 82 9.58 -6.29 -10.79
C LYS A 82 10.53 -6.21 -11.96
N SER A 83 10.02 -6.36 -13.19
CA SER A 83 10.85 -6.26 -14.40
C SER A 83 11.47 -4.87 -14.55
N LYS A 84 10.81 -3.84 -14.04
CA LYS A 84 11.30 -2.46 -14.05
C LYS A 84 12.07 -2.10 -12.79
N LYS A 85 12.30 -3.07 -11.90
CA LYS A 85 13.04 -2.89 -10.64
C LYS A 85 12.38 -1.89 -9.70
N MET A 86 11.08 -1.70 -9.82
CA MET A 86 10.29 -0.85 -8.93
C MET A 86 9.92 -1.58 -7.65
N VAL A 87 9.93 -2.92 -7.68
CA VAL A 87 9.91 -3.79 -6.51
C VAL A 87 11.00 -4.83 -6.69
N THR A 88 11.52 -5.36 -5.57
CA THR A 88 12.59 -6.36 -5.62
C THR A 88 12.11 -7.74 -5.21
N GLY A 89 10.96 -7.84 -4.59
CA GLY A 89 10.40 -9.10 -4.11
C GLY A 89 9.25 -8.81 -3.17
N VAL A 90 8.82 -9.84 -2.45
CA VAL A 90 7.75 -9.67 -1.45
C VAL A 90 8.29 -9.92 -0.06
N PRO A 91 7.81 -9.20 0.96
CA PRO A 91 6.81 -8.14 0.85
C PRO A 91 7.43 -6.84 0.36
N SER A 92 6.67 -6.08 -0.41
CA SER A 92 7.01 -4.72 -0.82
C SER A 92 5.78 -3.85 -0.62
N ILE A 93 5.99 -2.58 -0.28
CA ILE A 93 4.90 -1.63 -0.12
C ILE A 93 5.28 -0.35 -0.85
N LEU A 94 4.38 0.14 -1.70
CA LEU A 94 4.61 1.34 -2.51
C LEU A 94 3.53 2.37 -2.20
N ALA A 95 3.93 3.63 -2.10
CA ALA A 95 2.99 4.73 -1.86
C ALA A 95 3.06 5.74 -3.00
N TYR A 96 1.90 6.18 -3.45
CA TYR A 96 1.73 7.12 -4.55
C TYR A 96 0.92 8.32 -4.07
N VAL A 97 1.49 9.49 -4.24
CA VAL A 97 0.84 10.75 -3.82
C VAL A 97 -0.05 11.25 -4.95
N LYS A 98 -1.14 11.92 -4.58
CA LYS A 98 -2.05 12.54 -5.54
C LYS A 98 -1.29 13.27 -6.64
N GLY A 99 -1.66 13.00 -7.89
CA GLY A 99 -1.02 13.57 -9.05
C GLY A 99 0.05 12.67 -9.67
N ASN A 100 0.53 11.67 -8.94
CA ASN A 100 1.49 10.71 -9.50
C ASN A 100 0.70 9.64 -10.28
N GLU A 101 0.79 9.70 -11.60
CA GLU A 101 0.11 8.75 -12.49
C GLU A 101 1.12 7.82 -13.19
N SER A 102 2.28 7.64 -12.59
CA SER A 102 3.32 6.77 -13.13
C SER A 102 3.45 5.50 -12.29
N TYR A 103 4.16 4.51 -12.84
CA TYR A 103 4.42 3.27 -12.09
C TYR A 103 5.44 3.48 -10.97
N ALA A 104 6.27 4.52 -11.05
CA ALA A 104 7.29 4.79 -10.03
C ALA A 104 6.65 5.42 -8.80
N SER A 105 6.85 4.80 -7.64
CA SER A 105 6.26 5.28 -6.38
C SER A 105 6.99 6.49 -5.83
N ASP A 106 6.29 7.25 -4.98
CA ASP A 106 6.91 8.34 -4.24
C ASP A 106 7.67 7.83 -3.02
N PHE A 107 7.13 6.79 -2.36
CA PHE A 107 7.78 6.15 -1.21
C PHE A 107 7.68 4.65 -1.36
N ALA A 108 8.67 3.93 -0.82
CA ALA A 108 8.71 2.48 -0.93
C ALA A 108 9.30 1.83 0.32
N TYR A 109 8.80 0.64 0.63
CA TYR A 109 9.35 -0.22 1.66
C TYR A 109 9.70 -1.57 1.06
N SER A 110 10.85 -2.13 1.44
CA SER A 110 11.19 -3.52 1.16
C SER A 110 11.58 -4.23 2.45
N PHE A 111 11.42 -5.56 2.46
CA PHE A 111 11.65 -6.35 3.68
C PHE A 111 13.07 -6.20 4.23
N SER A 112 14.06 -6.00 3.37
CA SER A 112 15.44 -5.88 3.81
C SER A 112 15.67 -4.71 4.75
N GLY A 113 14.77 -3.71 4.77
CA GLY A 113 14.87 -2.57 5.66
C GLY A 113 14.44 -2.84 7.10
N GLY A 114 13.77 -3.96 7.36
CA GLY A 114 13.37 -4.34 8.71
C GLY A 114 12.20 -3.53 9.26
N LYS A 115 11.96 -3.70 10.56
CA LYS A 115 10.82 -3.05 11.23
C LYS A 115 10.96 -1.54 11.31
N ASP A 116 12.18 -1.03 11.44
CA ASP A 116 12.40 0.42 11.49
C ASP A 116 12.05 1.05 10.16
N ALA A 117 12.40 0.41 9.04
CA ALA A 117 12.04 0.91 7.72
C ALA A 117 10.53 0.87 7.51
N LEU A 118 9.86 -0.15 8.04
CA LEU A 118 8.41 -0.25 7.95
C LEU A 118 7.74 0.92 8.67
N LYS A 119 8.19 1.19 9.90
CA LYS A 119 7.67 2.32 10.67
C LYS A 119 7.92 3.64 9.95
N THR A 120 9.14 3.84 9.46
CA THR A 120 9.50 5.07 8.75
C THR A 120 8.63 5.27 7.51
N PHE A 121 8.36 4.19 6.79
CA PHE A 121 7.50 4.25 5.61
C PHE A 121 6.11 4.80 5.97
N PHE A 122 5.47 4.22 6.98
CA PHE A 122 4.12 4.65 7.36
C PHE A 122 4.11 6.03 8.02
N ASP A 123 5.14 6.37 8.79
CA ASP A 123 5.27 7.72 9.33
C ASP A 123 5.36 8.74 8.20
N THR A 124 6.16 8.44 7.18
CA THR A 124 6.31 9.31 6.01
C THR A 124 4.97 9.48 5.27
N VAL A 125 4.25 8.38 5.08
CA VAL A 125 2.94 8.43 4.43
C VAL A 125 1.99 9.33 5.21
N ASN A 126 1.93 9.18 6.53
CA ASN A 126 1.01 9.94 7.35
C ASN A 126 1.38 11.42 7.42
N ILE A 127 2.69 11.73 7.51
CA ILE A 127 3.14 13.12 7.48
C ILE A 127 2.74 13.77 6.15
N LYS A 128 2.97 13.07 5.04
CA LYS A 128 2.62 13.60 3.72
C LYS A 128 1.11 13.75 3.58
N ALA A 129 0.34 12.78 4.06
CA ALA A 129 -1.12 12.82 3.99
C ALA A 129 -1.67 14.05 4.71
N ASN A 130 -1.06 14.42 5.84
CA ASN A 130 -1.50 15.58 6.61
C ASN A 130 -1.14 16.90 5.95
N SER A 131 -0.29 16.89 4.93
CA SER A 131 0.15 18.10 4.23
C SER A 131 -0.60 18.32 2.90
N ILE A 132 -1.50 17.42 2.56
CA ILE A 132 -2.25 17.51 1.30
C ILE A 132 -3.59 18.23 1.51
#